data_1c03633c33b51a30e3a4236a2e939e20
#
_entry.id   1c03633c33b51a30e3a4236a2e939e20
#
_cell.length_a   1.000
_cell.length_b   1.000
_cell.length_c   1.000
_cell.angle_alpha   90.00
_cell.angle_beta   90.00
_cell.angle_gamma   90.00
#
_symmetry.space_group_name_H-M   'P 1'
#
loop_
_entity.id
_entity.type
_entity.pdbx_description
1 polymer ?
#
loop_
_entity_poly.entity_id
_entity_poly.type
_entity_poly.pdbx_seq_one_letter_code
_entity_poly.pdbx_strand_id
1 'polypeptide(L)'
;MVEEEPEYARELFGSNISQARAYKDLLAKDSETFGLLGPRELPQLWSRHVIGGGLLAQLVESGQKVVDVGSGAGLPGIPMAIAAPSTQFTLVEPMERRASWLVAAVAELGLENVSVLRSRAEDVKRTDFDVATARAVAALDKLIGLLSPLIRSSVGKTVLALKGSRAPQEIATASGRLELLGFDTPEILTLGLDKAPETATVVRIRLKA
;
A
#
# COMPACT_ATOMS: atom_id res chain seq x y z
N MET A 1 -13.12 8.41 -19.61
CA MET A 1 -12.26 9.60 -19.52
C MET A 1 -11.51 9.46 -18.21
N VAL A 2 -10.19 9.63 -18.20
CA VAL A 2 -9.39 9.61 -16.96
C VAL A 2 -9.62 10.96 -16.28
N GLU A 3 -9.75 10.97 -14.94
CA GLU A 3 -9.98 12.20 -14.16
C GLU A 3 -8.79 13.16 -14.27
N GLU A 4 -9.08 14.46 -14.15
CA GLU A 4 -8.07 15.51 -14.07
C GLU A 4 -7.28 15.43 -12.75
N GLU A 5 -6.08 16.01 -12.72
CA GLU A 5 -5.27 16.09 -11.51
C GLU A 5 -5.96 16.94 -10.43
N PRO A 6 -6.33 16.36 -9.29
CA PRO A 6 -6.88 17.13 -8.18
C PRO A 6 -5.81 18.05 -7.56
N GLU A 7 -6.22 19.23 -7.11
CA GLU A 7 -5.32 20.21 -6.48
C GLU A 7 -4.56 19.60 -5.28
N TYR A 8 -5.23 18.78 -4.50
CA TYR A 8 -4.65 18.07 -3.35
C TYR A 8 -3.46 17.16 -3.70
N ALA A 9 -3.35 16.68 -4.94
CA ALA A 9 -2.19 15.88 -5.35
C ALA A 9 -0.87 16.64 -5.16
N ARG A 10 -0.86 17.95 -5.43
CA ARG A 10 0.33 18.80 -5.24
C ARG A 10 0.68 18.98 -3.77
N GLU A 11 -0.31 19.10 -2.90
CA GLU A 11 -0.10 19.16 -1.45
C GLU A 11 0.51 17.85 -0.94
N LEU A 12 -0.06 16.69 -1.36
CA LEU A 12 0.32 15.38 -0.88
C LEU A 12 1.73 14.96 -1.34
N PHE A 13 2.06 15.17 -2.61
CA PHE A 13 3.31 14.69 -3.20
C PHE A 13 4.42 15.76 -3.24
N GLY A 14 4.10 17.04 -3.00
CA GLY A 14 5.06 18.13 -2.93
C GLY A 14 6.01 18.19 -4.13
N SER A 15 7.31 18.18 -3.88
CA SER A 15 8.35 18.19 -4.94
C SER A 15 8.32 16.95 -5.84
N ASN A 16 7.71 15.85 -5.38
CA ASN A 16 7.65 14.57 -6.11
C ASN A 16 6.38 14.42 -6.96
N ILE A 17 5.61 15.49 -7.15
CA ILE A 17 4.38 15.47 -7.97
C ILE A 17 4.61 14.99 -9.41
N SER A 18 5.78 15.25 -9.98
CA SER A 18 6.14 14.76 -11.31
C SER A 18 6.20 13.23 -11.40
N GLN A 19 6.71 12.57 -10.35
CA GLN A 19 6.73 11.11 -10.23
C GLN A 19 5.31 10.54 -10.08
N ALA A 20 4.45 11.21 -9.30
CA ALA A 20 3.05 10.80 -9.16
C ALA A 20 2.28 10.89 -10.49
N ARG A 21 2.53 11.94 -11.30
CA ARG A 21 1.97 12.07 -12.66
C ARG A 21 2.45 10.95 -13.57
N ALA A 22 3.76 10.73 -13.62
CA ALA A 22 4.36 9.67 -14.42
C ALA A 22 3.82 8.30 -14.02
N TYR A 23 3.69 8.02 -12.72
CA TYR A 23 3.10 6.78 -12.24
C TYR A 23 1.62 6.61 -12.67
N LYS A 24 0.80 7.65 -12.56
CA LYS A 24 -0.58 7.65 -13.05
C LYS A 24 -0.64 7.37 -14.56
N ASP A 25 0.29 7.96 -15.35
CA ASP A 25 0.34 7.74 -16.79
C ASP A 25 0.77 6.32 -17.14
N LEU A 26 1.72 5.72 -16.42
CA LEU A 26 2.08 4.30 -16.54
C LEU A 26 0.88 3.38 -16.24
N LEU A 27 0.12 3.65 -15.18
CA LEU A 27 -1.09 2.89 -14.87
C LEU A 27 -2.11 3.00 -16.01
N ALA A 28 -2.35 4.20 -16.53
CA ALA A 28 -3.30 4.41 -17.63
C ALA A 28 -2.90 3.65 -18.91
N LYS A 29 -1.61 3.64 -19.22
CA LYS A 29 -1.03 3.02 -20.42
C LYS A 29 -1.00 1.48 -20.30
N ASP A 30 -0.58 0.96 -19.17
CA ASP A 30 -0.11 -0.42 -19.04
C ASP A 30 -1.13 -1.36 -18.37
N SER A 31 -2.21 -0.82 -17.76
CA SER A 31 -3.15 -1.61 -16.95
C SER A 31 -3.78 -2.77 -17.72
N GLU A 32 -4.20 -2.55 -18.96
CA GLU A 32 -4.82 -3.59 -19.78
C GLU A 32 -3.78 -4.66 -20.17
N THR A 33 -2.62 -4.23 -20.66
CA THR A 33 -1.54 -5.12 -21.14
C THR A 33 -1.02 -6.04 -20.03
N PHE A 34 -0.81 -5.51 -18.83
CA PHE A 34 -0.22 -6.25 -17.71
C PHE A 34 -1.26 -6.78 -16.72
N GLY A 35 -2.54 -6.44 -16.89
CA GLY A 35 -3.62 -6.83 -15.98
C GLY A 35 -3.44 -6.23 -14.59
N LEU A 36 -3.09 -4.93 -14.52
CA LEU A 36 -2.81 -4.21 -13.28
C LEU A 36 -4.10 -3.76 -12.61
N LEU A 37 -4.91 -3.01 -13.34
CA LEU A 37 -6.21 -2.49 -12.91
C LEU A 37 -7.29 -2.87 -13.92
N GLY A 38 -8.51 -3.08 -13.42
CA GLY A 38 -9.65 -3.32 -14.30
C GLY A 38 -10.10 -2.05 -15.03
N PRO A 39 -10.80 -2.16 -16.17
CA PRO A 39 -11.26 -1.00 -16.94
C PRO A 39 -12.12 -0.01 -16.15
N ARG A 40 -12.85 -0.49 -15.14
CA ARG A 40 -13.69 0.35 -14.26
C ARG A 40 -12.90 1.19 -13.26
N GLU A 41 -11.64 0.85 -13.05
CA GLU A 41 -10.74 1.56 -12.11
C GLU A 41 -10.02 2.74 -12.78
N LEU A 42 -9.84 2.69 -14.12
CA LEU A 42 -9.11 3.71 -14.88
C LEU A 42 -9.69 5.14 -14.76
N PRO A 43 -11.00 5.35 -14.67
CA PRO A 43 -11.55 6.69 -14.44
C PRO A 43 -11.14 7.33 -13.11
N GLN A 44 -10.72 6.55 -12.11
CA GLN A 44 -10.42 6.99 -10.75
C GLN A 44 -8.92 6.82 -10.39
N LEU A 45 -8.04 6.99 -11.36
CA LEU A 45 -6.60 6.78 -11.15
C LEU A 45 -6.02 7.74 -10.11
N TRP A 46 -6.39 9.03 -10.17
CA TRP A 46 -5.91 10.00 -9.20
C TRP A 46 -6.54 9.80 -7.82
N SER A 47 -7.85 9.91 -7.72
CA SER A 47 -8.55 9.95 -6.43
C SER A 47 -8.35 8.65 -5.66
N ARG A 48 -8.70 7.53 -6.27
CA ARG A 48 -8.78 6.24 -5.59
C ARG A 48 -7.43 5.53 -5.48
N HIS A 49 -6.56 5.67 -6.52
CA HIS A 49 -5.34 4.87 -6.58
C HIS A 49 -4.11 5.66 -6.16
N VAL A 50 -3.80 6.75 -6.84
CA VAL A 50 -2.57 7.51 -6.57
C VAL A 50 -2.68 8.27 -5.26
N ILE A 51 -3.73 9.10 -5.08
CA ILE A 51 -3.95 9.84 -3.83
C ILE A 51 -4.32 8.87 -2.70
N GLY A 52 -5.30 7.96 -2.94
CA GLY A 52 -5.73 7.00 -1.92
C GLY A 52 -4.58 6.13 -1.38
N GLY A 53 -3.63 5.72 -2.24
CA GLY A 53 -2.40 5.04 -1.82
C GLY A 53 -1.44 5.97 -1.10
N GLY A 54 -1.19 7.16 -1.64
CA GLY A 54 -0.27 8.15 -1.08
C GLY A 54 -0.66 8.64 0.31
N LEU A 55 -1.96 8.70 0.63
CA LEU A 55 -2.45 9.07 1.95
C LEU A 55 -1.89 8.20 3.09
N LEU A 56 -1.57 6.92 2.83
CA LEU A 56 -0.99 6.03 3.83
C LEU A 56 0.43 6.44 4.24
N ALA A 57 1.11 7.26 3.44
CA ALA A 57 2.42 7.80 3.80
C ALA A 57 2.41 8.63 5.10
N GLN A 58 1.25 9.18 5.50
CA GLN A 58 1.07 9.89 6.77
C GLN A 58 1.17 8.96 8.00
N LEU A 59 1.13 7.65 7.80
CA LEU A 59 1.14 6.64 8.85
C LEU A 59 2.50 5.93 8.99
N VAL A 60 3.51 6.37 8.25
CA VAL A 60 4.88 5.86 8.31
C VAL A 60 5.86 6.98 8.68
N GLU A 61 6.98 6.60 9.29
CA GLU A 61 8.01 7.53 9.75
C GLU A 61 9.27 7.43 8.88
N SER A 62 10.03 8.52 8.84
CA SER A 62 11.32 8.55 8.15
C SER A 62 12.25 7.42 8.64
N GLY A 63 12.89 6.74 7.71
CA GLY A 63 13.82 5.64 8.00
C GLY A 63 13.16 4.28 8.26
N GLN A 64 11.83 4.20 8.37
CA GLN A 64 11.13 2.92 8.50
C GLN A 64 11.28 2.06 7.25
N LYS A 65 11.15 0.74 7.44
CA LYS A 65 11.11 -0.26 6.37
C LYS A 65 9.67 -0.75 6.22
N VAL A 66 9.10 -0.51 5.06
CA VAL A 66 7.72 -0.90 4.72
C VAL A 66 7.75 -2.06 3.73
N VAL A 67 6.92 -3.08 3.96
CA VAL A 67 6.64 -4.12 2.97
C VAL A 67 5.21 -4.00 2.47
N ASP A 68 5.04 -3.93 1.15
CA ASP A 68 3.74 -3.98 0.48
C ASP A 68 3.55 -5.36 -0.14
N VAL A 69 2.57 -6.11 0.36
CA VAL A 69 2.34 -7.51 -0.02
C VAL A 69 1.21 -7.64 -1.03
N GLY A 70 1.51 -8.33 -2.13
CA GLY A 70 0.60 -8.43 -3.26
C GLY A 70 0.45 -7.10 -3.98
N SER A 71 1.58 -6.43 -4.21
CA SER A 71 1.63 -5.05 -4.71
C SER A 71 0.90 -4.84 -6.04
N GLY A 72 0.84 -5.85 -6.89
CA GLY A 72 0.07 -5.83 -8.15
C GLY A 72 0.50 -4.70 -9.08
N ALA A 73 -0.30 -3.66 -9.11
CA ALA A 73 -0.01 -2.40 -9.82
C ALA A 73 0.97 -1.48 -9.05
N GLY A 74 1.52 -1.91 -7.92
CA GLY A 74 2.34 -1.09 -7.02
C GLY A 74 1.50 -0.33 -5.98
N LEU A 75 0.32 -0.81 -5.65
CA LEU A 75 -0.64 -0.14 -4.78
C LEU A 75 -0.83 -0.86 -3.43
N PRO A 76 -0.65 -0.18 -2.30
CA PRO A 76 -0.38 1.26 -2.15
C PRO A 76 1.10 1.66 -2.17
N GLY A 77 2.04 0.71 -2.32
CA GLY A 77 3.47 0.89 -2.09
C GLY A 77 4.14 2.01 -2.90
N ILE A 78 3.89 2.11 -4.23
CA ILE A 78 4.49 3.15 -5.08
C ILE A 78 4.01 4.55 -4.68
N PRO A 79 2.69 4.85 -4.58
CA PRO A 79 2.25 6.16 -4.11
C PRO A 79 2.77 6.53 -2.71
N MET A 80 2.83 5.56 -1.79
CA MET A 80 3.45 5.78 -0.47
C MET A 80 4.92 6.17 -0.60
N ALA A 81 5.68 5.47 -1.44
CA ALA A 81 7.11 5.72 -1.64
C ALA A 81 7.39 7.09 -2.25
N ILE A 82 6.54 7.55 -3.17
CA ILE A 82 6.62 8.90 -3.76
C ILE A 82 6.35 9.97 -2.69
N ALA A 83 5.33 9.75 -1.83
CA ALA A 83 4.95 10.71 -0.78
C ALA A 83 5.88 10.68 0.45
N ALA A 84 6.60 9.56 0.69
CA ALA A 84 7.53 9.37 1.81
C ALA A 84 8.92 8.96 1.33
N PRO A 85 9.70 9.84 0.67
CA PRO A 85 10.96 9.47 0.03
C PRO A 85 12.07 9.05 1.02
N SER A 86 11.94 9.40 2.29
CA SER A 86 12.89 9.00 3.36
C SER A 86 12.58 7.63 4.00
N THR A 87 11.56 6.92 3.49
CA THR A 87 11.13 5.60 3.97
C THR A 87 11.49 4.54 2.93
N GLN A 88 11.91 3.35 3.36
CA GLN A 88 12.31 2.26 2.46
C GLN A 88 11.13 1.32 2.18
N PHE A 89 10.86 1.03 0.92
CA PHE A 89 9.76 0.16 0.51
C PHE A 89 10.26 -1.11 -0.17
N THR A 90 9.62 -2.24 0.18
CA THR A 90 9.80 -3.52 -0.53
C THR A 90 8.44 -3.95 -1.08
N LEU A 91 8.30 -3.99 -2.40
CA LEU A 91 7.10 -4.45 -3.08
C LEU A 91 7.20 -5.96 -3.32
N VAL A 92 6.28 -6.74 -2.77
CA VAL A 92 6.24 -8.20 -2.90
C VAL A 92 5.11 -8.59 -3.84
N GLU A 93 5.45 -9.23 -4.98
CA GLU A 93 4.47 -9.65 -5.99
C GLU A 93 4.87 -11.02 -6.56
N PRO A 94 4.01 -12.06 -6.44
CA PRO A 94 4.35 -13.41 -6.91
C PRO A 94 4.27 -13.57 -8.43
N MET A 95 3.43 -12.79 -9.11
CA MET A 95 3.23 -12.94 -10.56
C MET A 95 4.38 -12.30 -11.34
N GLU A 96 5.09 -13.11 -12.13
CA GLU A 96 6.26 -12.68 -12.91
C GLU A 96 5.99 -11.43 -13.75
N ARG A 97 4.89 -11.44 -14.52
CA ARG A 97 4.54 -10.33 -15.40
C ARG A 97 4.36 -9.01 -14.64
N ARG A 98 3.71 -9.05 -13.47
CA ARG A 98 3.51 -7.85 -12.62
C ARG A 98 4.79 -7.44 -11.92
N ALA A 99 5.57 -8.40 -11.41
CA ALA A 99 6.86 -8.11 -10.78
C ALA A 99 7.84 -7.45 -11.78
N SER A 100 7.89 -7.94 -13.03
CA SER A 100 8.71 -7.33 -14.09
C SER A 100 8.25 -5.92 -14.44
N TRP A 101 6.93 -5.70 -14.50
CA TRP A 101 6.37 -4.36 -14.70
C TRP A 101 6.74 -3.42 -13.54
N LEU A 102 6.63 -3.89 -12.29
CA LEU A 102 7.02 -3.09 -11.11
C LEU A 102 8.49 -2.69 -11.15
N VAL A 103 9.39 -3.60 -11.53
CA VAL A 103 10.82 -3.29 -11.68
C VAL A 103 11.04 -2.19 -12.72
N ALA A 104 10.38 -2.28 -13.88
CA ALA A 104 10.47 -1.28 -14.93
C ALA A 104 9.88 0.07 -14.48
N ALA A 105 8.71 0.06 -13.84
CA ALA A 105 8.05 1.27 -13.34
C ALA A 105 8.89 1.97 -12.26
N VAL A 106 9.44 1.24 -11.30
CA VAL A 106 10.33 1.79 -10.24
C VAL A 106 11.56 2.46 -10.87
N ALA A 107 12.18 1.83 -11.87
CA ALA A 107 13.33 2.39 -12.59
C ALA A 107 12.96 3.64 -13.39
N GLU A 108 11.84 3.61 -14.13
CA GLU A 108 11.36 4.74 -14.93
C GLU A 108 10.99 5.95 -14.06
N LEU A 109 10.41 5.70 -12.89
CA LEU A 109 10.06 6.74 -11.90
C LEU A 109 11.26 7.26 -11.10
N GLY A 110 12.42 6.61 -11.18
CA GLY A 110 13.61 6.98 -10.41
C GLY A 110 13.42 6.84 -8.89
N LEU A 111 12.69 5.82 -8.43
CA LEU A 111 12.41 5.60 -7.02
C LEU A 111 13.55 4.79 -6.35
N GLU A 112 14.56 5.49 -5.83
CA GLU A 112 15.73 4.88 -5.17
C GLU A 112 15.37 4.22 -3.83
N ASN A 113 14.25 4.58 -3.23
CA ASN A 113 13.74 4.05 -1.97
C ASN A 113 12.84 2.82 -2.12
N VAL A 114 12.70 2.26 -3.34
CA VAL A 114 11.83 1.12 -3.63
C VAL A 114 12.63 -0.07 -4.15
N SER A 115 12.41 -1.24 -3.58
CA SER A 115 12.87 -2.52 -4.09
C SER A 115 11.70 -3.43 -4.44
N VAL A 116 11.84 -4.27 -5.47
CA VAL A 116 10.83 -5.24 -5.88
C VAL A 116 11.32 -6.64 -5.62
N LEU A 117 10.49 -7.45 -4.97
CA LEU A 117 10.76 -8.85 -4.68
C LEU A 117 9.70 -9.74 -5.33
N ARG A 118 10.08 -10.52 -6.34
CA ARG A 118 9.20 -11.54 -6.88
C ARG A 118 9.15 -12.74 -5.93
N SER A 119 8.11 -12.78 -5.10
CA SER A 119 7.94 -13.82 -4.08
C SER A 119 6.47 -13.92 -3.67
N ARG A 120 6.07 -15.05 -3.08
CA ARG A 120 4.88 -15.11 -2.24
C ARG A 120 5.20 -14.53 -0.87
N ALA A 121 4.20 -14.06 -0.14
CA ALA A 121 4.39 -13.49 1.20
C ALA A 121 5.03 -14.49 2.16
N GLU A 122 4.60 -15.76 2.07
CA GLU A 122 5.05 -16.86 2.93
C GLU A 122 6.52 -17.24 2.72
N ASP A 123 7.06 -16.95 1.52
CA ASP A 123 8.43 -17.26 1.12
C ASP A 123 9.42 -16.12 1.41
N VAL A 124 8.94 -14.97 1.87
CA VAL A 124 9.77 -13.82 2.23
C VAL A 124 10.53 -14.13 3.52
N LYS A 125 11.86 -14.23 3.43
CA LYS A 125 12.72 -14.56 4.57
C LYS A 125 13.02 -13.38 5.50
N ARG A 126 12.86 -12.14 5.01
CA ARG A 126 13.04 -10.94 5.82
C ARG A 126 11.86 -10.75 6.76
N THR A 127 12.15 -10.45 8.03
CA THR A 127 11.15 -10.23 9.08
C THR A 127 11.40 -8.95 9.86
N ASP A 128 12.27 -8.07 9.33
CA ASP A 128 12.72 -6.83 9.98
C ASP A 128 11.98 -5.57 9.48
N PHE A 129 10.80 -5.75 8.88
CA PHE A 129 9.98 -4.61 8.47
C PHE A 129 9.31 -3.94 9.68
N ASP A 130 9.17 -2.63 9.60
CA ASP A 130 8.49 -1.82 10.62
C ASP A 130 6.99 -1.76 10.36
N VAL A 131 6.62 -1.73 9.09
CA VAL A 131 5.23 -1.66 8.63
C VAL A 131 5.01 -2.68 7.53
N ALA A 132 3.90 -3.42 7.62
CA ALA A 132 3.39 -4.24 6.54
C ALA A 132 2.08 -3.66 6.03
N THR A 133 1.97 -3.48 4.72
CA THR A 133 0.75 -2.99 4.07
C THR A 133 0.28 -3.93 2.98
N ALA A 134 -1.00 -3.85 2.66
CA ALA A 134 -1.61 -4.54 1.54
C ALA A 134 -2.93 -3.91 1.14
N ARG A 135 -3.30 -4.07 -0.14
CA ARG A 135 -4.58 -3.66 -0.71
C ARG A 135 -5.21 -4.81 -1.47
N ALA A 136 -6.49 -5.11 -1.21
CA ALA A 136 -7.32 -6.07 -1.97
C ALA A 136 -6.75 -7.50 -2.11
N VAL A 137 -5.86 -7.92 -1.21
CA VAL A 137 -5.22 -9.27 -1.26
C VAL A 137 -6.14 -10.33 -0.69
N ALA A 138 -6.71 -10.10 0.51
CA ALA A 138 -7.56 -11.05 1.22
C ALA A 138 -8.45 -10.36 2.27
N ALA A 139 -9.41 -11.09 2.84
CA ALA A 139 -10.10 -10.67 4.05
C ALA A 139 -9.09 -10.53 5.21
N LEU A 140 -9.41 -9.67 6.19
CA LEU A 140 -8.46 -9.26 7.23
C LEU A 140 -7.90 -10.43 8.05
N ASP A 141 -8.71 -11.43 8.36
CA ASP A 141 -8.30 -12.63 9.10
C ASP A 141 -7.17 -13.40 8.41
N LYS A 142 -7.29 -13.59 7.09
CA LYS A 142 -6.25 -14.23 6.26
C LYS A 142 -5.05 -13.32 6.06
N LEU A 143 -5.31 -12.03 5.80
CA LEU A 143 -4.28 -11.03 5.56
C LEU A 143 -3.31 -10.92 6.74
N ILE A 144 -3.81 -10.85 7.97
CA ILE A 144 -2.97 -10.82 9.19
C ILE A 144 -2.05 -12.04 9.27
N GLY A 145 -2.53 -13.22 8.88
CA GLY A 145 -1.68 -14.42 8.83
C GLY A 145 -0.51 -14.33 7.86
N LEU A 146 -0.69 -13.61 6.75
CA LEU A 146 0.36 -13.38 5.75
C LEU A 146 1.34 -12.29 6.19
N LEU A 147 0.85 -11.22 6.81
CA LEU A 147 1.65 -10.03 7.14
C LEU A 147 2.41 -10.17 8.47
N SER A 148 1.80 -10.81 9.48
CA SER A 148 2.39 -10.90 10.81
C SER A 148 3.81 -11.51 10.86
N PRO A 149 4.17 -12.53 10.05
CA PRO A 149 5.53 -13.07 10.06
C PRO A 149 6.59 -12.06 9.62
N LEU A 150 6.22 -11.08 8.78
CA LEU A 150 7.14 -10.10 8.20
C LEU A 150 7.54 -9.00 9.19
N ILE A 151 6.74 -8.79 10.25
CA ILE A 151 6.92 -7.70 11.23
C ILE A 151 7.16 -8.19 12.66
N ARG A 152 7.42 -9.50 12.88
CA ARG A 152 7.51 -10.09 14.22
C ARG A 152 8.79 -9.78 15.00
N SER A 153 9.75 -9.11 14.41
CA SER A 153 11.09 -8.95 15.02
C SER A 153 11.16 -8.02 16.23
N SER A 154 10.14 -7.21 16.49
CA SER A 154 10.09 -6.30 17.65
C SER A 154 8.70 -5.70 17.89
N VAL A 155 8.55 -5.11 19.08
CA VAL A 155 7.35 -4.38 19.52
C VAL A 155 7.10 -3.12 18.70
N GLY A 156 5.85 -2.70 18.62
CA GLY A 156 5.45 -1.44 17.97
C GLY A 156 5.32 -1.51 16.45
N LYS A 157 5.58 -2.68 15.87
CA LYS A 157 5.39 -2.91 14.43
C LYS A 157 3.92 -2.85 14.06
N THR A 158 3.64 -2.40 12.84
CA THR A 158 2.30 -2.03 12.42
C THR A 158 1.87 -2.70 11.13
N VAL A 159 0.62 -3.14 11.07
CA VAL A 159 -0.06 -3.50 9.82
C VAL A 159 -0.98 -2.34 9.42
N LEU A 160 -0.91 -1.93 8.16
CA LEU A 160 -1.78 -0.95 7.52
C LEU A 160 -2.54 -1.63 6.39
N ALA A 161 -3.78 -2.04 6.63
CA ALA A 161 -4.60 -2.68 5.62
C ALA A 161 -5.57 -1.67 5.01
N LEU A 162 -5.42 -1.37 3.71
CA LEU A 162 -6.38 -0.54 2.98
C LEU A 162 -7.67 -1.35 2.77
N LYS A 163 -8.77 -0.84 3.28
CA LYS A 163 -10.06 -1.53 3.32
C LYS A 163 -11.20 -0.62 2.85
N GLY A 164 -12.37 -1.18 2.64
CA GLY A 164 -13.60 -0.46 2.32
C GLY A 164 -14.58 -0.42 3.48
N SER A 165 -15.84 -0.15 3.19
CA SER A 165 -16.94 -0.03 4.17
C SER A 165 -17.17 -1.27 5.03
N ARG A 166 -16.66 -2.43 4.64
CA ARG A 166 -16.75 -3.68 5.42
C ARG A 166 -15.67 -3.83 6.48
N ALA A 167 -14.81 -2.83 6.70
CA ALA A 167 -13.74 -2.90 7.69
C ALA A 167 -14.21 -3.31 9.10
N PRO A 168 -15.33 -2.78 9.65
CA PRO A 168 -15.81 -3.20 10.97
C PRO A 168 -16.15 -4.70 11.06
N GLN A 169 -16.82 -5.24 10.02
CA GLN A 169 -17.17 -6.66 9.97
C GLN A 169 -15.93 -7.56 9.83
N GLU A 170 -14.95 -7.12 9.02
CA GLU A 170 -13.70 -7.85 8.87
C GLU A 170 -12.88 -7.88 10.16
N ILE A 171 -12.87 -6.79 10.93
CA ILE A 171 -12.23 -6.72 12.26
C ILE A 171 -12.91 -7.69 13.22
N ALA A 172 -14.24 -7.66 13.29
CA ALA A 172 -14.98 -8.57 14.16
C ALA A 172 -14.68 -10.05 13.85
N THR A 173 -14.61 -10.40 12.56
CA THR A 173 -14.25 -11.76 12.13
C THR A 173 -12.80 -12.13 12.47
N ALA A 174 -11.88 -11.17 12.43
CA ALA A 174 -10.45 -11.38 12.65
C ALA A 174 -10.05 -11.36 14.14
N SER A 175 -10.95 -10.96 15.06
CA SER A 175 -10.64 -10.66 16.47
C SER A 175 -9.88 -11.77 17.19
N GLY A 176 -10.35 -13.02 17.12
CA GLY A 176 -9.69 -14.16 17.76
C GLY A 176 -8.30 -14.43 17.21
N ARG A 177 -8.09 -14.24 15.91
CA ARG A 177 -6.77 -14.41 15.28
C ARG A 177 -5.81 -13.28 15.65
N LEU A 178 -6.31 -12.06 15.74
CA LEU A 178 -5.51 -10.90 16.17
C LEU A 178 -5.01 -11.10 17.60
N GLU A 179 -5.88 -11.51 18.51
CA GLU A 179 -5.52 -11.83 19.90
C GLU A 179 -4.48 -12.95 19.97
N LEU A 180 -4.71 -14.05 19.26
CA LEU A 180 -3.78 -15.19 19.21
C LEU A 180 -2.39 -14.79 18.70
N LEU A 181 -2.31 -13.87 17.76
CA LEU A 181 -1.06 -13.38 17.18
C LEU A 181 -0.41 -12.24 17.96
N GLY A 182 -1.01 -11.80 19.08
CA GLY A 182 -0.46 -10.76 19.95
C GLY A 182 -0.64 -9.34 19.43
N PHE A 183 -1.69 -9.07 18.67
CA PHE A 183 -2.00 -7.73 18.20
C PHE A 183 -2.95 -6.99 19.16
N ASP A 184 -2.83 -5.66 19.18
CA ASP A 184 -3.78 -4.77 19.84
C ASP A 184 -5.11 -4.72 19.09
N THR A 185 -6.10 -4.09 19.74
CA THR A 185 -7.39 -3.80 19.09
C THR A 185 -7.17 -2.92 17.86
N PRO A 186 -7.68 -3.34 16.67
CA PRO A 186 -7.53 -2.56 15.46
C PRO A 186 -8.20 -1.19 15.54
N GLU A 187 -7.58 -0.20 14.94
CA GLU A 187 -8.13 1.14 14.73
C GLU A 187 -8.59 1.30 13.29
N ILE A 188 -9.76 1.91 13.07
CA ILE A 188 -10.20 2.31 11.74
C ILE A 188 -9.89 3.79 11.58
N LEU A 189 -9.04 4.11 10.60
CA LEU A 189 -8.65 5.48 10.26
C LEU A 189 -9.28 5.86 8.93
N THR A 190 -9.81 7.07 8.85
CA THR A 190 -10.24 7.70 7.59
C THR A 190 -9.26 8.81 7.27
N LEU A 191 -8.48 8.63 6.21
CA LEU A 191 -7.46 9.59 5.77
C LEU A 191 -8.01 10.46 4.65
N GLY A 192 -7.53 11.69 4.57
CA GLY A 192 -7.91 12.64 3.51
C GLY A 192 -9.23 13.35 3.76
N LEU A 193 -9.77 13.33 4.99
CA LEU A 193 -10.99 14.08 5.35
C LEU A 193 -10.80 15.57 5.01
N ASP A 194 -11.83 16.15 4.40
CA ASP A 194 -11.93 17.58 4.03
C ASP A 194 -10.87 18.09 3.04
N LYS A 195 -9.98 17.21 2.53
CA LYS A 195 -8.88 17.60 1.65
C LYS A 195 -8.83 16.80 0.35
N ALA A 196 -8.83 15.47 0.46
CA ALA A 196 -8.72 14.59 -0.69
C ALA A 196 -10.06 14.44 -1.43
N PRO A 197 -10.04 14.21 -2.76
CA PRO A 197 -11.26 14.00 -3.54
C PRO A 197 -12.00 12.71 -3.14
N GLU A 198 -11.26 11.73 -2.60
CA GLU A 198 -11.78 10.49 -2.04
C GLU A 198 -10.98 10.13 -0.78
N THR A 199 -11.66 9.70 0.26
CA THR A 199 -11.01 9.28 1.51
C THR A 199 -10.51 7.85 1.41
N ALA A 200 -9.41 7.55 2.13
CA ALA A 200 -8.92 6.20 2.28
C ALA A 200 -9.25 5.63 3.67
N THR A 201 -9.92 4.47 3.71
CA THR A 201 -10.17 3.75 4.97
C THR A 201 -9.05 2.76 5.21
N VAL A 202 -8.35 2.92 6.34
CA VAL A 202 -7.21 2.10 6.73
C VAL A 202 -7.51 1.42 8.07
N VAL A 203 -7.35 0.11 8.13
CA VAL A 203 -7.31 -0.63 9.39
C VAL A 203 -5.86 -0.68 9.86
N ARG A 204 -5.57 0.01 10.96
CA ARG A 204 -4.26 0.01 11.61
C ARG A 204 -4.26 -0.96 12.78
N ILE A 205 -3.26 -1.83 12.80
CA ILE A 205 -3.14 -2.88 13.82
C ILE A 205 -1.69 -2.90 14.30
N ARG A 206 -1.46 -2.75 15.60
CA ARG A 206 -0.13 -2.74 16.19
C ARG A 206 0.15 -4.07 16.91
N LEU A 207 1.40 -4.52 16.83
CA LEU A 207 1.88 -5.64 17.62
C LEU A 207 2.05 -5.17 19.08
N LYS A 208 1.48 -5.93 20.02
CA LYS A 208 1.56 -5.64 21.47
C LYS A 208 3.01 -5.53 21.96
N ALA A 209 3.18 -4.71 22.97
CA ALA A 209 4.44 -4.53 23.67
C ALA A 209 4.87 -5.79 24.44
#